data_2f06dae0981926a84823008cbd6bc4d7
#
_entry.id   2f06dae0981926a84823008cbd6bc4d7
#
_cell.length_a   1.000
_cell.length_b   1.000
_cell.length_c   1.000
_cell.angle_alpha   90.00
_cell.angle_beta   90.00
_cell.angle_gamma   90.00
#
_symmetry.space_group_name_H-M   'P 1'
#
loop_
_entity.id
_entity.type
_entity.pdbx_description
1 polymer ?
#
loop_
_entity_poly.entity_id
_entity_poly.type
_entity_poly.pdbx_seq_one_letter_code
_entity_poly.pdbx_strand_id
1 'polypeptide(L)'
;MNQNRYQECSRCGAPGTTVMLPTGPICYRCRRHFAYHPHICPECFELRPVAYPSVSSPNVLVCATCAGETSVFACAECGREDHPYGAERCARCILAERLTALLTDPTTGRLHPELQSLYDELLTTPRPQSVITWLKKPPATGARLLALMAKGELPINHDTFQRLPAD
;
A
#
# COMPACT_ATOMS: atom_id res chain seq x y z
N MET A 1 20.31 10.79 10.26
CA MET A 1 19.73 12.00 10.88
C MET A 1 18.67 12.55 9.94
N ASN A 2 17.41 12.17 10.16
CA ASN A 2 16.28 12.62 9.32
C ASN A 2 15.91 14.04 9.82
N GLN A 3 16.47 15.05 9.18
CA GLN A 3 15.99 16.42 9.38
C GLN A 3 14.65 16.55 8.69
N ASN A 4 13.59 16.31 9.44
CA ASN A 4 12.22 16.59 9.06
C ASN A 4 12.07 18.11 8.95
N ARG A 5 12.42 18.68 7.79
CA ARG A 5 12.47 20.13 7.60
C ARG A 5 11.04 20.61 7.36
N TYR A 6 10.57 21.44 8.26
CA TYR A 6 9.37 22.23 8.06
C TYR A 6 9.68 23.31 7.00
N GLN A 7 9.27 23.06 5.76
CA GLN A 7 9.58 23.92 4.61
C GLN A 7 8.31 24.17 3.79
N GLU A 8 8.35 25.21 2.97
CA GLU A 8 7.29 25.47 2.01
C GLU A 8 7.39 24.46 0.84
N CYS A 9 6.25 23.90 0.47
CA CYS A 9 6.15 22.98 -0.65
C CYS A 9 6.37 23.71 -1.97
N SER A 10 7.36 23.30 -2.77
CA SER A 10 7.66 23.88 -4.07
C SER A 10 6.52 23.77 -5.08
N ARG A 11 5.54 22.85 -4.86
CA ARG A 11 4.39 22.66 -5.74
C ARG A 11 3.17 23.48 -5.36
N CYS A 12 2.83 23.59 -4.08
CA CYS A 12 1.58 24.23 -3.64
C CYS A 12 1.78 25.37 -2.64
N GLY A 13 3.02 25.72 -2.27
CA GLY A 13 3.35 26.78 -1.33
C GLY A 13 2.97 26.50 0.14
N ALA A 14 2.28 25.38 0.43
CA ALA A 14 1.86 25.09 1.79
C ALA A 14 3.05 24.75 2.69
N PRO A 15 3.12 25.33 3.90
CA PRO A 15 4.14 24.96 4.87
C PRO A 15 3.83 23.57 5.44
N GLY A 16 4.86 22.81 5.80
CA GLY A 16 4.67 21.49 6.42
C GLY A 16 5.88 20.58 6.33
N THR A 17 5.68 19.35 6.78
CA THR A 17 6.68 18.28 6.62
C THR A 17 6.82 17.93 5.15
N THR A 18 8.03 17.98 4.63
CA THR A 18 8.34 17.77 3.21
C THR A 18 9.29 16.60 3.01
N VAL A 19 9.19 15.99 1.83
CA VAL A 19 10.21 15.12 1.26
C VAL A 19 10.92 15.87 0.13
N MET A 20 12.20 15.58 -0.08
CA MET A 20 12.99 16.26 -1.11
C MET A 20 12.88 15.53 -2.45
N LEU A 21 12.47 16.27 -3.48
CA LEU A 21 12.67 15.92 -4.88
C LEU A 21 13.81 16.77 -5.45
N PRO A 22 14.42 16.40 -6.58
CA PRO A 22 15.39 17.26 -7.26
C PRO A 22 14.83 18.65 -7.62
N THR A 23 13.51 18.74 -7.82
CA THR A 23 12.78 19.99 -8.09
C THR A 23 12.46 20.82 -6.83
N GLY A 24 12.83 20.32 -5.66
CA GLY A 24 12.60 21.00 -4.38
C GLY A 24 11.72 20.20 -3.40
N PRO A 25 11.47 20.76 -2.20
CA PRO A 25 10.69 20.10 -1.17
C PRO A 25 9.21 19.99 -1.57
N ILE A 26 8.60 18.82 -1.39
CA ILE A 26 7.15 18.63 -1.57
C ILE A 26 6.49 18.16 -0.28
N CYS A 27 5.31 18.73 0.05
CA CYS A 27 4.55 18.30 1.21
C CYS A 27 3.92 16.93 1.00
N TYR A 28 3.52 16.28 2.10
CA TYR A 28 2.89 14.95 2.09
C TYR A 28 1.66 14.88 1.17
N ARG A 29 0.83 15.93 1.11
CA ARG A 29 -0.34 16.00 0.22
C ARG A 29 0.07 15.94 -1.25
N CYS A 30 1.09 16.70 -1.65
CA CYS A 30 1.60 16.68 -3.02
C CYS A 30 2.30 15.37 -3.35
N ARG A 31 3.10 14.80 -2.44
CA ARG A 31 3.68 13.45 -2.58
C ARG A 31 2.59 12.41 -2.83
N ARG A 32 1.56 12.41 -2.00
CA ARG A 32 0.41 11.51 -2.15
C ARG A 32 -0.31 11.70 -3.48
N HIS A 33 -0.48 12.94 -3.94
CA HIS A 33 -1.10 13.22 -5.23
C HIS A 33 -0.33 12.55 -6.38
N PHE A 34 1.00 12.70 -6.45
CA PHE A 34 1.82 12.04 -7.47
C PHE A 34 1.69 10.50 -7.41
N ALA A 35 1.70 9.92 -6.23
CA ALA A 35 1.62 8.48 -6.04
C ALA A 35 0.25 7.90 -6.44
N TYR A 36 -0.85 8.63 -6.20
CA TYR A 36 -2.21 8.19 -6.56
C TYR A 36 -2.63 8.55 -7.99
N HIS A 37 -1.88 9.44 -8.65
CA HIS A 37 -2.11 9.85 -10.03
C HIS A 37 -0.83 9.66 -10.83
N PRO A 38 -0.42 8.38 -11.05
CA PRO A 38 0.72 8.08 -11.89
C PRO A 38 0.43 8.44 -13.34
N HIS A 39 1.47 8.76 -14.09
CA HIS A 39 1.41 9.07 -15.52
C HIS A 39 2.33 8.13 -16.29
N ILE A 40 2.07 8.00 -17.58
CA ILE A 40 3.00 7.28 -18.48
C ILE A 40 4.30 8.09 -18.54
N CYS A 41 5.40 7.48 -18.10
CA CYS A 41 6.71 8.08 -18.18
C CYS A 41 7.13 8.21 -19.65
N PRO A 42 7.54 9.40 -20.12
CA PRO A 42 7.87 9.61 -21.54
C PRO A 42 9.14 8.87 -22.00
N GLU A 43 9.97 8.37 -21.10
CA GLU A 43 11.20 7.63 -21.44
C GLU A 43 11.04 6.12 -21.39
N CYS A 44 10.37 5.55 -20.37
CA CYS A 44 10.19 4.09 -20.24
C CYS A 44 8.79 3.60 -20.61
N PHE A 45 7.84 4.49 -20.86
CA PHE A 45 6.44 4.20 -21.19
C PHE A 45 5.68 3.41 -20.13
N GLU A 46 6.21 3.31 -18.92
CA GLU A 46 5.52 2.70 -17.77
C GLU A 46 4.66 3.71 -17.02
N LEU A 47 3.55 3.22 -16.41
CA LEU A 47 2.68 4.01 -15.56
C LEU A 47 3.32 4.16 -14.17
N ARG A 48 3.91 5.32 -13.88
CA ARG A 48 4.67 5.59 -12.65
C ARG A 48 4.49 7.04 -12.17
N PRO A 49 4.84 7.36 -10.91
CA PRO A 49 4.95 8.74 -10.47
C PRO A 49 6.01 9.50 -11.30
N VAL A 50 5.56 10.50 -12.05
CA VAL A 50 6.41 11.33 -12.93
C VAL A 50 6.66 12.67 -12.23
N ALA A 51 7.80 12.80 -11.55
CA ALA A 51 8.12 13.96 -10.72
C ALA A 51 9.60 14.36 -10.73
N TYR A 52 10.42 13.70 -11.51
CA TYR A 52 11.87 13.90 -11.57
C TYR A 52 12.27 14.51 -12.92
N PRO A 53 13.18 15.49 -12.95
CA PRO A 53 13.70 15.99 -14.22
C PRO A 53 14.43 14.90 -14.99
N SER A 54 14.23 14.83 -16.30
CA SER A 54 15.01 13.96 -17.17
C SER A 54 16.46 14.41 -17.23
N VAL A 55 17.38 13.45 -17.26
CA VAL A 55 18.82 13.71 -17.45
C VAL A 55 19.09 14.34 -18.81
N SER A 56 18.38 13.88 -19.85
CA SER A 56 18.56 14.37 -21.24
C SER A 56 17.81 15.67 -21.51
N SER A 57 16.73 15.96 -20.79
CA SER A 57 15.86 17.11 -21.01
C SER A 57 15.30 17.64 -19.69
N PRO A 58 15.98 18.53 -18.98
CA PRO A 58 15.62 18.97 -17.63
C PRO A 58 14.21 19.58 -17.49
N ASN A 59 13.61 20.04 -18.58
CA ASN A 59 12.25 20.57 -18.62
C ASN A 59 11.17 19.47 -18.75
N VAL A 60 11.58 18.21 -18.97
CA VAL A 60 10.68 17.07 -19.08
C VAL A 60 10.75 16.28 -17.77
N LEU A 61 9.58 15.99 -17.19
CA LEU A 61 9.50 15.15 -16.01
C LEU A 61 9.39 13.67 -16.40
N VAL A 62 10.12 12.82 -15.69
CA VAL A 62 10.18 11.37 -15.86
C VAL A 62 10.00 10.66 -14.50
N CYS A 63 9.94 9.34 -14.50
CA CYS A 63 9.97 8.56 -13.26
C CYS A 63 11.37 8.55 -12.62
N ALA A 64 11.46 8.19 -11.35
CA ALA A 64 12.74 8.16 -10.63
C ALA A 64 13.81 7.30 -11.32
N THR A 65 13.41 6.11 -11.82
CA THR A 65 14.34 5.19 -12.50
C THR A 65 14.97 5.82 -13.74
N CYS A 66 14.19 6.50 -14.59
CA CYS A 66 14.70 7.18 -15.77
C CYS A 66 15.56 8.40 -15.42
N ALA A 67 15.28 9.07 -14.31
CA ALA A 67 16.11 10.15 -13.79
C ALA A 67 17.39 9.65 -13.09
N GLY A 68 17.59 8.34 -12.91
CA GLY A 68 18.72 7.80 -12.15
C GLY A 68 18.63 8.05 -10.64
N GLU A 69 17.43 8.32 -10.12
CA GLU A 69 17.19 8.73 -8.75
C GLU A 69 16.50 7.64 -7.93
N THR A 70 16.67 7.69 -6.60
CA THR A 70 15.87 6.87 -5.69
C THR A 70 14.48 7.47 -5.52
N SER A 71 13.45 6.64 -5.76
CA SER A 71 12.07 7.11 -5.69
C SER A 71 11.63 7.41 -4.26
N VAL A 72 11.18 8.64 -4.02
CA VAL A 72 10.53 9.02 -2.76
C VAL A 72 9.11 8.44 -2.64
N PHE A 73 8.58 7.84 -3.69
CA PHE A 73 7.26 7.21 -3.74
C PHE A 73 7.31 5.72 -3.45
N ALA A 74 8.50 5.12 -3.50
CA ALA A 74 8.69 3.69 -3.26
C ALA A 74 8.28 3.29 -1.83
N CYS A 75 7.68 2.11 -1.72
CA CYS A 75 7.42 1.48 -0.44
C CYS A 75 8.74 1.11 0.23
N ALA A 76 8.93 1.51 1.48
CA ALA A 76 10.15 1.22 2.24
C ALA A 76 10.40 -0.28 2.45
N GLU A 77 9.35 -1.11 2.35
CA GLU A 77 9.42 -2.55 2.59
C GLU A 77 9.66 -3.37 1.32
N CYS A 78 8.95 -3.07 0.22
CA CYS A 78 9.03 -3.86 -1.02
C CYS A 78 9.53 -3.09 -2.25
N GLY A 79 9.83 -1.79 -2.12
CA GLY A 79 10.32 -0.95 -3.21
C GLY A 79 9.30 -0.57 -4.29
N ARG A 80 8.07 -1.11 -4.23
CA ARG A 80 7.02 -0.82 -5.23
C ARG A 80 6.42 0.56 -5.03
N GLU A 81 6.00 1.19 -6.10
CA GLU A 81 5.36 2.53 -6.10
C GLU A 81 3.85 2.45 -6.23
N ASP A 82 3.28 1.25 -6.49
CA ASP A 82 1.86 1.03 -6.63
C ASP A 82 1.13 0.98 -5.27
N HIS A 83 -0.15 1.27 -5.28
CA HIS A 83 -1.03 1.20 -4.10
C HIS A 83 -0.49 1.89 -2.84
N PRO A 84 -0.09 3.17 -2.90
CA PRO A 84 0.45 3.89 -1.74
C PRO A 84 -0.53 3.84 -0.56
N TYR A 85 0.00 3.62 0.66
CA TYR A 85 -0.81 3.54 1.87
C TYR A 85 -0.02 4.10 3.06
N GLY A 86 -0.49 5.22 3.62
CA GLY A 86 0.28 5.92 4.65
C GLY A 86 1.51 6.64 4.09
N ALA A 87 2.52 6.86 4.93
CA ALA A 87 3.68 7.68 4.57
C ALA A 87 4.74 6.92 3.77
N GLU A 88 5.01 5.66 4.11
CA GLU A 88 6.21 4.94 3.64
C GLU A 88 5.95 3.52 3.17
N ARG A 89 4.73 3.00 3.31
CA ARG A 89 4.38 1.62 2.96
C ARG A 89 3.27 1.56 1.91
N CYS A 90 3.25 0.53 1.11
CA CYS A 90 2.16 0.26 0.18
C CYS A 90 1.04 -0.56 0.84
N ALA A 91 -0.16 -0.51 0.25
CA ALA A 91 -1.30 -1.26 0.76
C ALA A 91 -1.09 -2.78 0.73
N ARG A 92 -0.28 -3.31 -0.19
CA ARG A 92 0.00 -4.75 -0.26
C ARG A 92 0.79 -5.22 0.95
N CYS A 93 1.84 -4.49 1.37
CA CYS A 93 2.61 -4.83 2.56
C CYS A 93 1.77 -4.74 3.84
N ILE A 94 0.95 -3.69 3.97
CA ILE A 94 0.02 -3.56 5.10
C ILE A 94 -1.03 -4.68 5.10
N LEU A 95 -1.54 -5.06 3.93
CA LEU A 95 -2.51 -6.15 3.80
C LEU A 95 -1.88 -7.49 4.17
N ALA A 96 -0.67 -7.78 3.68
CA ALA A 96 0.07 -9.00 4.01
C ALA A 96 0.28 -9.14 5.52
N GLU A 97 0.75 -8.09 6.18
CA GLU A 97 0.93 -8.08 7.63
C GLU A 97 -0.38 -8.37 8.37
N ARG A 98 -1.48 -7.72 7.97
CA ARG A 98 -2.78 -7.90 8.63
C ARG A 98 -3.38 -9.26 8.40
N LEU A 99 -3.31 -9.78 7.18
CA LEU A 99 -3.80 -11.12 6.87
C LEU A 99 -2.97 -12.18 7.60
N THR A 100 -1.65 -12.04 7.64
CA THR A 100 -0.80 -12.94 8.41
C THR A 100 -1.18 -12.92 9.88
N ALA A 101 -1.31 -11.76 10.50
CA ALA A 101 -1.71 -11.64 11.89
C ALA A 101 -3.12 -12.21 12.17
N LEU A 102 -4.04 -12.10 11.21
CA LEU A 102 -5.42 -12.58 11.35
C LEU A 102 -5.57 -14.08 11.14
N LEU A 103 -4.86 -14.64 10.16
CA LEU A 103 -5.03 -16.02 9.68
C LEU A 103 -4.01 -17.00 10.26
N THR A 104 -3.02 -16.52 11.00
CA THR A 104 -2.06 -17.37 11.70
C THR A 104 -2.65 -17.82 13.03
N ASP A 105 -2.69 -19.11 13.28
CA ASP A 105 -3.06 -19.67 14.56
C ASP A 105 -2.05 -19.20 15.64
N PRO A 106 -2.51 -18.53 16.71
CA PRO A 106 -1.63 -18.00 17.73
C PRO A 106 -0.90 -19.10 18.53
N THR A 107 -1.42 -20.32 18.52
CA THR A 107 -0.84 -21.45 19.27
C THR A 107 0.30 -22.11 18.49
N THR A 108 0.09 -22.31 17.19
CA THR A 108 1.06 -23.01 16.33
C THR A 108 1.98 -22.07 15.56
N GLY A 109 1.63 -20.79 15.46
CA GLY A 109 2.34 -19.81 14.63
C GLY A 109 2.25 -20.08 13.14
N ARG A 110 1.29 -20.90 12.69
CA ARG A 110 1.15 -21.32 11.29
C ARG A 110 -0.18 -20.89 10.70
N LEU A 111 -0.17 -20.58 9.41
CA LEU A 111 -1.38 -20.40 8.63
C LEU A 111 -2.07 -21.74 8.43
N HIS A 112 -3.40 -21.79 8.65
CA HIS A 112 -4.18 -23.01 8.41
C HIS A 112 -4.14 -23.37 6.91
N PRO A 113 -3.81 -24.63 6.53
CA PRO A 113 -3.63 -25.01 5.13
C PRO A 113 -4.85 -24.69 4.24
N GLU A 114 -6.07 -24.88 4.75
CA GLU A 114 -7.30 -24.57 4.00
C GLU A 114 -7.54 -23.08 3.79
N LEU A 115 -6.87 -22.20 4.53
CA LEU A 115 -6.91 -20.74 4.34
C LEU A 115 -5.83 -20.22 3.41
N GLN A 116 -4.89 -21.06 2.97
CA GLN A 116 -3.78 -20.64 2.11
C GLN A 116 -4.26 -20.03 0.79
N SER A 117 -5.19 -20.69 0.10
CA SER A 117 -5.72 -20.19 -1.17
C SER A 117 -6.42 -18.85 -1.02
N LEU A 118 -7.19 -18.67 0.06
CA LEU A 118 -7.84 -17.39 0.36
C LEU A 118 -6.80 -16.29 0.67
N TYR A 119 -5.79 -16.62 1.43
CA TYR A 119 -4.69 -15.69 1.74
C TYR A 119 -4.00 -15.21 0.47
N ASP A 120 -3.64 -16.13 -0.42
CA ASP A 120 -2.95 -15.82 -1.69
C ASP A 120 -3.84 -14.98 -2.62
N GLU A 121 -5.13 -15.31 -2.72
CA GLU A 121 -6.09 -14.53 -3.51
C GLU A 121 -6.27 -13.11 -2.99
N LEU A 122 -6.41 -12.94 -1.69
CA LEU A 122 -6.52 -11.62 -1.06
C LEU A 122 -5.26 -10.77 -1.26
N LEU A 123 -4.08 -11.37 -1.24
CA LEU A 123 -2.82 -10.66 -1.51
C LEU A 123 -2.67 -10.19 -2.95
N THR A 124 -3.22 -10.96 -3.91
CA THR A 124 -3.14 -10.62 -5.34
C THR A 124 -4.25 -9.70 -5.81
N THR A 125 -5.19 -9.32 -4.92
CA THR A 125 -6.31 -8.44 -5.28
C THR A 125 -5.86 -7.16 -5.97
N PRO A 126 -6.58 -6.66 -7.00
CA PRO A 126 -6.26 -5.38 -7.64
C PRO A 126 -6.57 -4.17 -6.75
N ARG A 127 -7.32 -4.36 -5.65
CA ARG A 127 -7.75 -3.29 -4.73
C ARG A 127 -7.38 -3.60 -3.25
N PRO A 128 -6.10 -3.67 -2.89
CA PRO A 128 -5.69 -4.02 -1.53
C PRO A 128 -6.22 -3.06 -0.45
N GLN A 129 -6.42 -1.76 -0.77
CA GLN A 129 -7.00 -0.78 0.14
C GLN A 129 -8.44 -1.13 0.54
N SER A 130 -9.22 -1.69 -0.39
CA SER A 130 -10.61 -2.10 -0.13
C SER A 130 -10.66 -3.25 0.88
N VAL A 131 -9.78 -4.24 0.73
CA VAL A 131 -9.67 -5.36 1.68
C VAL A 131 -9.21 -4.87 3.05
N ILE A 132 -8.21 -3.97 3.12
CA ILE A 132 -7.78 -3.36 4.38
C ILE A 132 -8.96 -2.64 5.07
N THR A 133 -9.77 -1.91 4.31
CA THR A 133 -10.94 -1.20 4.84
C THR A 133 -11.99 -2.17 5.35
N TRP A 134 -12.25 -3.24 4.60
CA TRP A 134 -13.18 -4.30 5.01
C TRP A 134 -12.73 -4.98 6.31
N LEU A 135 -11.44 -5.27 6.46
CA LEU A 135 -10.88 -5.85 7.69
C LEU A 135 -11.00 -4.93 8.92
N LYS A 136 -11.20 -3.62 8.72
CA LYS A 136 -11.32 -2.62 9.80
C LYS A 136 -12.75 -2.33 10.24
N LYS A 137 -13.76 -2.61 9.41
CA LYS A 137 -15.15 -2.21 9.69
C LYS A 137 -15.71 -2.98 10.91
N PRO A 138 -16.20 -2.29 11.94
CA PRO A 138 -17.00 -2.91 12.99
C PRO A 138 -18.48 -3.09 12.56
N PRO A 139 -19.17 -4.12 13.03
CA PRO A 139 -18.57 -5.33 13.57
C PRO A 139 -17.86 -6.06 12.44
N ALA A 140 -16.56 -6.24 12.55
CA ALA A 140 -15.75 -6.89 11.53
C ALA A 140 -16.12 -8.37 11.40
N THR A 141 -17.36 -8.64 10.97
CA THR A 141 -17.93 -9.98 10.86
C THR A 141 -17.02 -10.87 10.05
N GLY A 142 -16.57 -10.40 8.88
CA GLY A 142 -15.62 -11.15 8.05
C GLY A 142 -14.27 -11.39 8.72
N ALA A 143 -13.64 -10.39 9.30
CA ALA A 143 -12.36 -10.55 10.00
C ALA A 143 -12.49 -11.45 11.23
N ARG A 144 -13.59 -11.34 11.99
CA ARG A 144 -13.88 -12.21 13.14
C ARG A 144 -14.06 -13.66 12.73
N LEU A 145 -14.81 -13.92 11.65
CA LEU A 145 -15.00 -15.26 11.11
C LEU A 145 -13.69 -15.88 10.66
N LEU A 146 -12.88 -15.16 9.92
CA LEU A 146 -11.57 -15.61 9.51
C LEU A 146 -10.66 -15.93 10.69
N ALA A 147 -10.71 -15.13 11.75
CA ALA A 147 -9.96 -15.40 12.98
C ALA A 147 -10.43 -16.67 13.71
N LEU A 148 -11.76 -16.94 13.75
CA LEU A 148 -12.32 -18.18 14.33
C LEU A 148 -11.94 -19.41 13.49
N MET A 149 -11.95 -19.28 12.17
CA MET A 149 -11.49 -20.33 11.26
C MET A 149 -9.99 -20.61 11.43
N ALA A 150 -9.18 -19.58 11.56
CA ALA A 150 -7.73 -19.72 11.77
C ALA A 150 -7.38 -20.44 13.07
N LYS A 151 -8.21 -20.29 14.10
CA LYS A 151 -8.07 -21.00 15.40
C LYS A 151 -8.69 -22.40 15.41
N GLY A 152 -9.36 -22.82 14.34
CA GLY A 152 -10.10 -24.07 14.30
C GLY A 152 -11.39 -24.07 15.11
N GLU A 153 -11.82 -22.90 15.60
CA GLU A 153 -13.07 -22.73 16.35
C GLU A 153 -14.32 -22.74 15.45
N LEU A 154 -14.12 -22.49 14.15
CA LEU A 154 -15.16 -22.50 13.14
C LEU A 154 -14.71 -23.32 11.92
N PRO A 155 -15.52 -24.28 11.42
CA PRO A 155 -15.18 -25.07 10.24
C PRO A 155 -15.03 -24.19 8.97
N ILE A 156 -14.03 -24.51 8.15
CA ILE A 156 -13.78 -23.85 6.87
C ILE A 156 -14.55 -24.58 5.78
N ASN A 157 -15.84 -24.28 5.63
CA ASN A 157 -16.69 -24.87 4.59
C ASN A 157 -17.81 -23.91 4.16
N HIS A 158 -18.43 -24.21 3.03
CA HIS A 158 -19.48 -23.37 2.44
C HIS A 158 -20.73 -23.26 3.32
N ASP A 159 -21.11 -24.32 4.01
CA ASP A 159 -22.30 -24.35 4.89
C ASP A 159 -22.15 -23.40 6.08
N THR A 160 -20.94 -23.24 6.59
CA THR A 160 -20.62 -22.28 7.65
C THR A 160 -20.96 -20.85 7.21
N PHE A 161 -20.62 -20.47 5.98
CA PHE A 161 -20.93 -19.14 5.44
C PHE A 161 -22.43 -18.94 5.18
N GLN A 162 -23.14 -19.97 4.74
CA GLN A 162 -24.60 -19.88 4.49
C GLN A 162 -25.44 -19.73 5.76
N ARG A 163 -24.94 -20.21 6.90
CA ARG A 163 -25.63 -20.14 8.19
C ARG A 163 -25.38 -18.84 8.97
N LEU A 164 -24.55 -17.96 8.44
CA LEU A 164 -24.32 -16.67 9.07
C LEU A 164 -25.57 -15.80 8.94
N PRO A 165 -26.02 -15.12 10.03
CA PRO A 165 -27.12 -14.17 9.91
C PRO A 165 -26.74 -13.09 8.91
N ALA A 166 -27.64 -12.79 8.00
CA ALA A 166 -27.56 -11.62 7.16
C ALA A 166 -27.86 -10.40 8.05
N ASP A 167 -26.84 -9.58 8.30
CA ASP A 167 -27.00 -8.28 8.96
C ASP A 167 -27.59 -7.26 8.00
#